data_c4d2dd6711e9d29f6443b9c20f732f31
#
_entry.id   c4d2dd6711e9d29f6443b9c20f732f31
#
_cell.length_a   1.000
_cell.length_b   1.000
_cell.length_c   1.000
_cell.angle_alpha   90.00
_cell.angle_beta   90.00
_cell.angle_gamma   90.00
#
_symmetry.space_group_name_H-M   'P 1'
#
loop_
_entity.id
_entity.type
_entity.pdbx_description
1 polymer ?
#
loop_
_entity_poly.entity_id
_entity_poly.type
_entity_poly.pdbx_seq_one_letter_code
_entity_poly.pdbx_strand_id
1 'polypeptide(L)'
;MVKLRFSSWTDAGRFYIRGEFTEEHGDVRKGPRYQGPFDELEMVNDTVWYNYIPKILHADELAIMCFMIFFPWIGQKVEFPRPVSSEVLEAINHPTFNRFKGDIEVLNLEEIGTQPVQQVESVTPEDVVISFGGGVDSSALHALFPEATLVHEINVDKEEATVEHYRIIAAMKRHNARTKTPVHWIQTNARYLSKPA
;
A
#
# COMPACT_ATOMS: atom_id res chain seq x y z
N MET A 1 10.47 -18.48 -14.56
CA MET A 1 9.67 -18.26 -13.32
C MET A 1 9.84 -16.80 -12.94
N VAL A 2 8.76 -16.02 -12.90
CA VAL A 2 8.84 -14.57 -12.72
C VAL A 2 9.18 -14.27 -11.27
N LYS A 3 10.26 -13.54 -11.07
CA LYS A 3 10.67 -12.98 -9.80
C LYS A 3 10.40 -11.48 -9.83
N LEU A 4 9.66 -10.97 -8.87
CA LEU A 4 9.50 -9.55 -8.62
C LEU A 4 10.40 -9.14 -7.45
N ARG A 5 11.31 -8.21 -7.71
CA ARG A 5 12.19 -7.64 -6.69
C ARG A 5 11.71 -6.23 -6.35
N PHE A 6 11.64 -5.94 -5.07
CA PHE A 6 11.30 -4.61 -4.59
C PHE A 6 12.52 -3.85 -4.10
N SER A 7 12.49 -2.55 -4.31
CA SER A 7 13.39 -1.58 -3.70
C SER A 7 12.60 -0.41 -3.12
N SER A 8 13.18 0.27 -2.13
CA SER A 8 12.58 1.47 -1.56
C SER A 8 13.67 2.50 -1.23
N TRP A 9 13.34 3.79 -1.38
CA TRP A 9 14.24 4.89 -1.06
C TRP A 9 13.44 6.16 -0.74
N THR A 10 14.15 7.16 -0.26
CA THR A 10 13.60 8.50 -0.06
C THR A 10 14.38 9.51 -0.90
N ASP A 11 13.66 10.40 -1.55
CA ASP A 11 14.25 11.51 -2.33
C ASP A 11 13.30 12.70 -2.36
N ALA A 12 13.84 13.91 -2.28
CA ALA A 12 13.11 15.18 -2.39
C ALA A 12 11.83 15.27 -1.54
N GLY A 13 11.86 14.70 -0.32
CA GLY A 13 10.71 14.72 0.59
C GLY A 13 9.63 13.67 0.28
N ARG A 14 9.93 12.74 -0.60
CA ARG A 14 9.04 11.62 -0.96
C ARG A 14 9.63 10.28 -0.57
N PHE A 15 8.75 9.33 -0.34
CA PHE A 15 9.08 7.91 -0.19
C PHE A 15 8.67 7.16 -1.43
N TYR A 16 9.55 6.31 -1.94
CA TYR A 16 9.37 5.56 -3.17
C TYR A 16 9.42 4.06 -2.93
N ILE A 17 8.61 3.32 -3.67
CA ILE A 17 8.66 1.85 -3.78
C ILE A 17 8.69 1.52 -5.26
N ARG A 18 9.61 0.66 -5.67
CA ARG A 18 9.72 0.16 -7.04
C ARG A 18 9.66 -1.35 -7.08
N GLY A 19 8.90 -1.88 -8.04
CA GLY A 19 8.84 -3.30 -8.35
C GLY A 19 9.53 -3.59 -9.68
N GLU A 20 10.63 -4.33 -9.66
CA GLU A 20 11.40 -4.71 -10.84
C GLU A 20 11.19 -6.18 -11.18
N PHE A 21 10.83 -6.48 -12.44
CA PHE A 21 10.82 -7.84 -12.96
C PHE A 21 12.23 -8.24 -13.34
N THR A 22 12.66 -9.44 -12.92
CA THR A 22 13.94 -10.00 -13.36
C THR A 22 13.75 -10.71 -14.71
N GLU A 23 14.71 -10.54 -15.60
CA GLU A 23 14.66 -10.85 -17.04
C GLU A 23 14.45 -12.32 -17.44
N GLU A 24 14.34 -13.25 -16.50
CA GLU A 24 14.36 -14.68 -16.86
C GLU A 24 13.12 -15.16 -17.64
N HIS A 25 12.05 -14.41 -17.77
CA HIS A 25 10.82 -14.92 -18.41
C HIS A 25 9.93 -13.84 -19.05
N GLY A 26 10.40 -13.15 -20.06
CA GLY A 26 9.54 -12.37 -20.94
C GLY A 26 8.85 -11.15 -20.32
N ASP A 27 8.10 -10.44 -21.13
CA ASP A 27 7.40 -9.22 -20.72
C ASP A 27 6.18 -9.55 -19.83
N VAL A 28 6.38 -9.60 -18.52
CA VAL A 28 5.36 -9.97 -17.51
C VAL A 28 4.69 -8.73 -16.92
N ARG A 29 4.64 -7.64 -17.64
CA ARG A 29 3.92 -6.44 -17.22
C ARG A 29 2.41 -6.65 -17.16
N LYS A 30 1.92 -7.79 -17.66
CA LYS A 30 0.51 -8.15 -17.62
C LYS A 30 0.22 -9.01 -16.40
N GLY A 31 -0.57 -8.49 -15.49
CA GLY A 31 -1.07 -9.22 -14.32
C GLY A 31 -2.18 -10.19 -14.70
N PRO A 32 -2.41 -11.23 -13.87
CA PRO A 32 -3.49 -12.16 -14.09
C PRO A 32 -4.85 -11.46 -13.98
N ARG A 33 -5.81 -12.02 -14.68
CA ARG A 33 -7.21 -11.61 -14.70
C ARG A 33 -7.80 -11.58 -13.28
N TYR A 34 -8.05 -10.42 -12.75
CA TYR A 34 -8.91 -10.24 -11.58
C TYR A 34 -10.36 -10.16 -12.04
N GLN A 35 -11.29 -10.73 -11.25
CA GLN A 35 -12.74 -10.60 -11.50
C GLN A 35 -13.14 -9.12 -11.42
N GLY A 36 -13.00 -8.41 -12.53
CA GLY A 36 -13.32 -7.01 -12.72
C GLY A 36 -13.69 -6.77 -14.17
N PRO A 37 -14.10 -5.55 -14.54
CA PRO A 37 -14.44 -5.22 -15.91
C PRO A 37 -13.27 -5.27 -16.89
N PHE A 38 -12.06 -5.54 -16.39
CA PHE A 38 -10.82 -5.58 -17.18
C PHE A 38 -10.27 -7.00 -17.23
N ASP A 39 -9.99 -7.47 -18.41
CA ASP A 39 -9.48 -8.83 -18.64
C ASP A 39 -8.03 -8.99 -18.19
N GLU A 40 -7.22 -7.96 -18.32
CA GLU A 40 -5.81 -7.90 -17.89
C GLU A 40 -5.47 -6.48 -17.42
N LEU A 41 -4.48 -6.39 -16.51
CA LEU A 41 -3.90 -5.13 -16.10
C LEU A 41 -2.47 -5.05 -16.61
N GLU A 42 -2.16 -4.03 -17.40
CA GLU A 42 -0.79 -3.74 -17.81
C GLU A 42 -0.13 -2.77 -16.85
N MET A 43 1.04 -3.12 -16.32
CA MET A 43 1.85 -2.20 -15.53
C MET A 43 2.46 -1.15 -16.45
N VAL A 44 2.07 0.09 -16.28
CA VAL A 44 2.60 1.24 -17.05
C VAL A 44 3.65 2.02 -16.28
N ASN A 45 3.70 1.83 -14.97
CA ASN A 45 4.70 2.44 -14.10
C ASN A 45 5.15 1.39 -13.07
N ASP A 46 6.44 1.24 -12.89
CA ASP A 46 7.03 0.31 -11.92
C ASP A 46 7.31 0.96 -10.55
N THR A 47 7.07 2.27 -10.42
CA THR A 47 7.43 3.05 -9.26
C THR A 47 6.23 3.80 -8.68
N VAL A 48 5.97 3.55 -7.40
CA VAL A 48 5.02 4.30 -6.59
C VAL A 48 5.76 5.30 -5.72
N TRP A 49 5.20 6.48 -5.55
CA TRP A 49 5.70 7.45 -4.61
C TRP A 49 4.60 7.96 -3.68
N TYR A 50 5.02 8.38 -2.49
CA TYR A 50 4.20 9.04 -1.48
C TYR A 50 4.87 10.35 -1.06
N ASN A 51 4.11 11.42 -0.90
CA ASN A 51 4.61 12.69 -0.36
C ASN A 51 4.81 12.67 1.17
N TYR A 52 4.96 11.47 1.71
CA TYR A 52 5.17 11.20 3.12
C TYR A 52 6.37 10.30 3.30
N ILE A 53 7.27 10.65 4.22
CA ILE A 53 8.39 9.79 4.61
C ILE A 53 8.06 9.21 5.99
N PRO A 54 7.84 7.90 6.11
CA PRO A 54 7.63 7.27 7.41
C PRO A 54 8.87 7.45 8.28
N LYS A 55 8.68 7.90 9.52
CA LYS A 55 9.79 8.04 10.49
C LYS A 55 10.37 6.69 10.86
N ILE A 56 9.51 5.73 11.04
CA ILE A 56 9.83 4.32 11.30
C ILE A 56 8.99 3.53 10.33
N LEU A 57 9.60 2.59 9.63
CA LEU A 57 8.93 1.64 8.74
C LEU A 57 9.60 0.29 8.96
N HIS A 58 8.88 -0.61 9.60
CA HIS A 58 9.35 -1.97 9.82
C HIS A 58 9.44 -2.74 8.49
N ALA A 59 10.30 -3.76 8.44
CA ALA A 59 10.50 -4.55 7.22
C ALA A 59 9.19 -5.23 6.77
N ASP A 60 8.43 -5.77 7.72
CA ASP A 60 7.17 -6.46 7.48
C ASP A 60 6.08 -5.51 6.98
N GLU A 61 5.97 -4.32 7.56
CA GLU A 61 5.03 -3.29 7.08
C GLU A 61 5.35 -2.88 5.64
N LEU A 62 6.63 -2.66 5.34
CA LEU A 62 7.08 -2.35 3.99
C LEU A 62 6.78 -3.48 3.01
N ALA A 63 6.96 -4.74 3.44
CA ALA A 63 6.67 -5.91 2.63
C ALA A 63 5.16 -6.01 2.31
N ILE A 64 4.31 -5.81 3.30
CA ILE A 64 2.85 -5.78 3.10
C ILE A 64 2.45 -4.63 2.16
N MET A 65 3.03 -3.44 2.31
CA MET A 65 2.79 -2.33 1.35
C MET A 65 3.18 -2.73 -0.07
N CYS A 66 4.38 -3.29 -0.28
CA CYS A 66 4.83 -3.78 -1.58
C CYS A 66 3.86 -4.83 -2.14
N PHE A 67 3.47 -5.78 -1.31
CA PHE A 67 2.55 -6.83 -1.69
C PHE A 67 1.20 -6.27 -2.13
N MET A 68 0.57 -5.42 -1.34
CA MET A 68 -0.74 -4.85 -1.63
C MET A 68 -0.75 -3.99 -2.89
N ILE A 69 0.30 -3.18 -3.10
CA ILE A 69 0.41 -2.28 -4.25
C ILE A 69 0.62 -3.05 -5.54
N PHE A 70 1.51 -4.06 -5.53
CA PHE A 70 1.94 -4.78 -6.72
C PHE A 70 1.30 -6.16 -6.85
N PHE A 71 0.32 -6.48 -6.03
CA PHE A 71 -0.31 -7.80 -5.98
C PHE A 71 -0.71 -8.36 -7.34
N PRO A 72 -1.28 -7.61 -8.31
CA PRO A 72 -1.63 -8.15 -9.62
C PRO A 72 -0.44 -8.77 -10.38
N TRP A 73 0.77 -8.25 -10.14
CA TRP A 73 1.98 -8.64 -10.87
C TRP A 73 2.92 -9.57 -10.11
N ILE A 74 2.67 -9.80 -8.83
CA ILE A 74 3.46 -10.76 -8.04
C ILE A 74 3.23 -12.16 -8.61
N GLY A 75 4.32 -12.80 -9.01
CA GLY A 75 4.33 -14.19 -9.48
C GLY A 75 4.56 -15.17 -8.31
N GLN A 76 5.25 -16.28 -8.61
CA GLN A 76 5.55 -17.30 -7.61
C GLN A 76 6.71 -16.96 -6.68
N LYS A 77 7.53 -15.96 -7.04
CA LYS A 77 8.71 -15.57 -6.25
C LYS A 77 8.75 -14.06 -6.06
N VAL A 78 9.03 -13.64 -4.83
CA VAL A 78 9.16 -12.23 -4.47
C VAL A 78 10.39 -12.01 -3.58
N GLU A 79 11.06 -10.87 -3.77
CA GLU A 79 12.14 -10.40 -2.93
C GLU A 79 11.81 -8.98 -2.45
N PHE A 80 11.61 -8.83 -1.14
CA PHE A 80 11.27 -7.54 -0.54
C PHE A 80 12.51 -6.66 -0.33
N PRO A 81 12.34 -5.34 -0.06
CA PRO A 81 13.49 -4.44 0.11
C PRO A 81 14.37 -4.78 1.31
N ARG A 82 13.83 -5.50 2.28
CA ARG A 82 14.50 -5.96 3.51
C ARG A 82 14.07 -7.39 3.81
N PRO A 83 14.87 -8.17 4.57
CA PRO A 83 14.44 -9.45 5.09
C PRO A 83 13.15 -9.31 5.90
N VAL A 84 12.26 -10.27 5.78
CA VAL A 84 10.94 -10.25 6.40
C VAL A 84 10.69 -11.49 7.25
N SER A 85 9.78 -11.38 8.20
CA SER A 85 9.43 -12.46 9.11
C SER A 85 8.64 -13.58 8.41
N SER A 86 8.56 -14.74 9.08
CA SER A 86 7.71 -15.85 8.65
C SER A 86 6.23 -15.50 8.68
N GLU A 87 5.81 -14.61 9.56
CA GLU A 87 4.45 -14.12 9.68
C GLU A 87 3.99 -13.39 8.40
N VAL A 88 4.89 -12.65 7.75
CA VAL A 88 4.60 -12.04 6.44
C VAL A 88 4.37 -13.11 5.39
N LEU A 89 5.21 -14.17 5.35
CA LEU A 89 5.04 -15.29 4.43
C LEU A 89 3.68 -15.97 4.62
N GLU A 90 3.30 -16.24 5.87
CA GLU A 90 1.99 -16.82 6.21
C GLU A 90 0.84 -15.89 5.78
N ALA A 91 0.96 -14.59 6.05
CA ALA A 91 -0.05 -13.60 5.70
C ALA A 91 -0.26 -13.51 4.19
N ILE A 92 0.80 -13.40 3.39
CA ILE A 92 0.67 -13.30 1.93
C ILE A 92 0.20 -14.58 1.27
N ASN A 93 0.44 -15.75 1.88
CA ASN A 93 -0.03 -17.05 1.40
C ASN A 93 -1.39 -17.45 1.99
N HIS A 94 -1.95 -16.65 2.90
CA HIS A 94 -3.26 -16.93 3.47
C HIS A 94 -4.35 -16.94 2.37
N PRO A 95 -5.24 -17.94 2.33
CA PRO A 95 -6.25 -18.10 1.27
C PRO A 95 -7.15 -16.88 1.05
N THR A 96 -7.35 -16.04 2.06
CA THR A 96 -8.13 -14.81 1.93
C THR A 96 -7.47 -13.81 0.99
N PHE A 97 -6.14 -13.72 1.01
CA PHE A 97 -5.37 -12.77 0.20
C PHE A 97 -4.85 -13.40 -1.08
N ASN A 98 -4.54 -14.70 -1.06
CA ASN A 98 -3.88 -15.40 -2.16
C ASN A 98 -4.80 -16.42 -2.87
N ARG A 99 -6.05 -16.06 -3.10
CA ARG A 99 -7.05 -16.96 -3.71
C ARG A 99 -6.69 -17.49 -5.10
N PHE A 100 -5.80 -16.82 -5.82
CA PHE A 100 -5.66 -17.01 -7.26
C PHE A 100 -4.23 -17.33 -7.73
N LYS A 101 -3.26 -17.33 -6.84
CA LYS A 101 -1.84 -17.36 -7.26
C LYS A 101 -1.08 -18.64 -6.89
N GLY A 102 -1.60 -19.47 -6.01
CA GLY A 102 -0.82 -20.54 -5.39
C GLY A 102 0.24 -19.99 -4.43
N ASP A 103 1.09 -20.85 -3.90
CA ASP A 103 2.08 -20.44 -2.90
C ASP A 103 3.13 -19.50 -3.49
N ILE A 104 3.36 -18.40 -2.82
CA ILE A 104 4.37 -17.40 -3.14
C ILE A 104 5.61 -17.68 -2.28
N GLU A 105 6.75 -17.85 -2.91
CA GLU A 105 8.05 -18.01 -2.27
C GLU A 105 8.66 -16.64 -2.00
N VAL A 106 8.93 -16.32 -0.74
CA VAL A 106 9.69 -15.13 -0.34
C VAL A 106 11.17 -15.50 -0.28
N LEU A 107 12.01 -14.81 -1.05
CA LEU A 107 13.41 -15.15 -1.25
C LEU A 107 14.34 -14.65 -0.15
N ASN A 108 13.90 -13.66 0.63
CA ASN A 108 14.67 -13.04 1.70
C ASN A 108 13.91 -13.06 3.03
N LEU A 109 13.53 -14.27 3.47
CA LEU A 109 13.06 -14.46 4.84
C LEU A 109 14.19 -14.21 5.83
N GLU A 110 13.89 -13.57 6.96
CA GLU A 110 14.79 -13.59 8.10
C GLU A 110 14.94 -15.03 8.58
N GLU A 111 16.18 -15.50 8.68
CA GLU A 111 16.46 -16.71 9.45
C GLU A 111 16.00 -16.43 10.88
N ILE A 112 15.20 -17.34 11.43
CA ILE A 112 14.55 -17.20 12.75
C ILE A 112 15.64 -17.02 13.81
N GLY A 113 16.07 -15.81 13.98
CA GLY A 113 16.93 -15.32 15.07
C GLY A 113 16.06 -14.38 15.88
N THR A 114 15.31 -14.96 16.81
CA THR A 114 14.79 -14.36 18.05
C THR A 114 14.88 -12.82 18.14
N GLN A 115 14.27 -12.09 17.24
CA GLN A 115 13.81 -10.78 17.63
C GLN A 115 12.50 -11.00 18.40
N PRO A 116 12.41 -10.56 19.67
CA PRO A 116 11.15 -10.62 20.37
C PRO A 116 10.17 -9.84 19.53
N VAL A 117 9.07 -10.49 19.14
CA VAL A 117 7.86 -9.78 18.68
C VAL A 117 7.65 -8.67 19.69
N GLN A 118 7.86 -7.42 19.29
CA GLN A 118 7.51 -6.31 20.17
C GLN A 118 6.03 -6.51 20.45
N GLN A 119 5.71 -6.94 21.66
CA GLN A 119 4.34 -7.01 22.09
C GLN A 119 3.78 -5.60 21.86
N VAL A 120 2.79 -5.52 20.97
CA VAL A 120 2.07 -4.27 20.75
C VAL A 120 1.58 -3.84 22.12
N GLU A 121 2.25 -2.86 22.71
CA GLU A 121 1.75 -2.20 23.90
C GLU A 121 0.32 -1.76 23.57
N SER A 122 -0.57 -1.88 24.51
CA SER A 122 -2.02 -1.66 24.34
C SER A 122 -2.30 -0.48 23.40
N VAL A 123 -2.95 -0.77 22.26
CA VAL A 123 -3.38 0.26 21.29
C VAL A 123 -4.24 1.28 22.03
N THR A 124 -3.79 2.52 22.07
CA THR A 124 -4.58 3.62 22.65
C THR A 124 -5.46 4.24 21.55
N PRO A 125 -6.55 4.97 21.91
CA PRO A 125 -7.38 5.65 20.91
C PRO A 125 -6.59 6.61 20.00
N GLU A 126 -5.48 7.16 20.48
CA GLU A 126 -4.60 8.06 19.72
C GLU A 126 -3.77 7.34 18.67
N ASP A 127 -3.57 6.01 18.81
CA ASP A 127 -2.87 5.17 17.85
C ASP A 127 -3.78 4.75 16.67
N VAL A 128 -5.08 5.07 16.75
CA VAL A 128 -6.04 4.71 15.71
C VAL A 128 -5.91 5.68 14.53
N VAL A 129 -5.73 5.13 13.35
CA VAL A 129 -5.72 5.87 12.09
C VAL A 129 -6.95 5.47 11.26
N ILE A 130 -7.71 6.45 10.81
CA ILE A 130 -8.89 6.21 9.97
C ILE A 130 -8.61 6.71 8.55
N SER A 131 -8.73 5.81 7.55
CA SER A 131 -8.78 6.20 6.15
C SER A 131 -10.09 6.95 5.90
N PHE A 132 -10.00 8.28 5.76
CA PHE A 132 -11.15 9.17 5.76
C PHE A 132 -11.51 9.63 4.34
N GLY A 133 -12.51 9.00 3.74
CA GLY A 133 -13.05 9.38 2.42
C GLY A 133 -14.20 10.39 2.46
N GLY A 134 -14.66 10.79 3.65
CA GLY A 134 -15.83 11.66 3.81
C GLY A 134 -17.17 10.95 3.59
N GLY A 135 -17.17 9.62 3.42
CA GLY A 135 -18.37 8.77 3.33
C GLY A 135 -18.98 8.46 4.70
N VAL A 136 -20.11 7.75 4.68
CA VAL A 136 -20.85 7.39 5.91
C VAL A 136 -20.01 6.53 6.85
N ASP A 137 -19.32 5.50 6.32
CA ASP A 137 -18.55 4.54 7.11
C ASP A 137 -17.39 5.21 7.85
N SER A 138 -16.58 6.00 7.13
CA SER A 138 -15.46 6.72 7.75
C SER A 138 -15.92 7.80 8.73
N SER A 139 -17.08 8.41 8.49
CA SER A 139 -17.67 9.37 9.43
C SER A 139 -18.22 8.68 10.69
N ALA A 140 -18.80 7.49 10.55
CA ALA A 140 -19.27 6.68 11.67
C ALA A 140 -18.09 6.19 12.53
N LEU A 141 -17.00 5.70 11.86
CA LEU A 141 -15.77 5.33 12.57
C LEU A 141 -15.18 6.49 13.35
N HIS A 142 -15.12 7.70 12.74
CA HIS A 142 -14.62 8.88 13.47
C HIS A 142 -15.53 9.27 14.64
N ALA A 143 -16.84 9.05 14.55
CA ALA A 143 -17.73 9.28 15.68
C ALA A 143 -17.50 8.31 16.86
N LEU A 144 -17.07 7.07 16.55
CA LEU A 144 -16.70 6.07 17.56
C LEU A 144 -15.29 6.30 18.12
N PHE A 145 -14.38 6.84 17.32
CA PHE A 145 -12.99 7.12 17.70
C PHE A 145 -12.63 8.59 17.42
N PRO A 146 -13.14 9.54 18.23
CA PRO A 146 -13.00 10.98 17.95
C PRO A 146 -11.56 11.49 18.02
N GLU A 147 -10.69 10.78 18.74
CA GLU A 147 -9.26 11.10 18.88
C GLU A 147 -8.39 10.51 17.74
N ALA A 148 -8.99 9.71 16.86
CA ALA A 148 -8.26 9.05 15.79
C ALA A 148 -7.65 10.04 14.79
N THR A 149 -6.46 9.73 14.30
CA THR A 149 -5.83 10.47 13.21
C THR A 149 -6.56 10.16 11.89
N LEU A 150 -7.08 11.22 11.24
CA LEU A 150 -7.75 11.07 9.94
C LEU A 150 -6.74 11.24 8.80
N VAL A 151 -6.70 10.27 7.89
CA VAL A 151 -5.80 10.27 6.74
C VAL A 151 -6.60 10.09 5.45
N HIS A 152 -6.32 10.88 4.43
CA HIS A 152 -6.88 10.71 3.11
C HIS A 152 -5.80 10.58 2.06
N GLU A 153 -5.90 9.52 1.25
CA GLU A 153 -5.02 9.30 0.11
C GLU A 153 -5.56 10.01 -1.13
N ILE A 154 -4.72 10.84 -1.74
CA ILE A 154 -4.99 11.52 -3.00
C ILE A 154 -4.13 10.90 -4.09
N ASN A 155 -4.77 10.20 -5.02
CA ASN A 155 -4.09 9.67 -6.19
C ASN A 155 -3.91 10.78 -7.21
N VAL A 156 -2.66 11.09 -7.57
CA VAL A 156 -2.31 12.14 -8.53
C VAL A 156 -1.49 11.58 -9.67
N ASP A 157 -1.89 11.91 -10.90
CA ASP A 157 -1.05 11.74 -12.07
C ASP A 157 -0.24 13.01 -12.29
N LYS A 158 1.07 12.90 -12.44
CA LYS A 158 1.98 14.02 -12.73
C LYS A 158 1.85 15.25 -11.81
N GLU A 159 1.55 15.01 -10.53
CA GLU A 159 1.45 16.06 -9.51
C GLU A 159 0.23 17.00 -9.62
N GLU A 160 -0.64 16.82 -10.60
CA GLU A 160 -1.81 17.66 -10.77
C GLU A 160 -3.06 17.04 -10.11
N ALA A 161 -3.70 17.80 -9.23
CA ALA A 161 -4.96 17.39 -8.63
C ALA A 161 -6.10 17.49 -9.67
N THR A 162 -6.89 16.43 -9.79
CA THR A 162 -8.08 16.42 -10.64
C THR A 162 -9.24 17.22 -10.00
N VAL A 163 -10.28 17.53 -10.80
CA VAL A 163 -11.52 18.18 -10.30
C VAL A 163 -12.17 17.37 -9.17
N GLU A 164 -12.07 16.04 -9.23
CA GLU A 164 -12.57 15.14 -8.18
C GLU A 164 -11.85 15.38 -6.85
N HIS A 165 -10.53 15.54 -6.89
CA HIS A 165 -9.73 15.87 -5.71
C HIS A 165 -10.17 17.18 -5.06
N TYR A 166 -10.45 18.22 -5.84
CA TYR A 166 -10.94 19.50 -5.28
C TYR A 166 -12.28 19.35 -4.55
N ARG A 167 -13.20 18.48 -5.04
CA ARG A 167 -14.48 18.21 -4.37
C ARG A 167 -14.25 17.49 -3.04
N ILE A 168 -13.37 16.48 -3.01
CA ILE A 168 -13.01 15.75 -1.80
C ILE A 168 -12.35 16.70 -0.80
N ILE A 169 -11.37 17.50 -1.24
CA ILE A 169 -10.71 18.52 -0.42
C ILE A 169 -11.73 19.48 0.21
N ALA A 170 -12.69 19.95 -0.56
CA ALA A 170 -13.75 20.83 -0.06
C ALA A 170 -14.64 20.15 1.00
N ALA A 171 -14.97 18.86 0.81
CA ALA A 171 -15.73 18.07 1.77
C ALA A 171 -14.96 17.92 3.10
N MET A 172 -13.68 17.64 3.02
CA MET A 172 -12.82 17.48 4.21
C MET A 172 -12.58 18.79 4.95
N LYS A 173 -12.41 19.89 4.23
CA LYS A 173 -12.37 21.23 4.88
C LYS A 173 -13.65 21.52 5.65
N ARG A 174 -14.82 21.14 5.11
CA ARG A 174 -16.09 21.27 5.83
C ARG A 174 -16.15 20.36 7.05
N HIS A 175 -15.67 19.12 6.94
CA HIS A 175 -15.59 18.20 8.07
C HIS A 175 -14.71 18.77 9.19
N ASN A 176 -13.49 19.19 8.85
CA ASN A 176 -12.56 19.80 9.81
C ASN A 176 -13.16 21.06 10.47
N ALA A 177 -13.88 21.90 9.72
CA ALA A 177 -14.54 23.07 10.28
C ALA A 177 -15.59 22.71 11.36
N ARG A 178 -16.25 21.54 11.23
CA ARG A 178 -17.27 21.05 12.14
C ARG A 178 -16.68 20.33 13.36
N THR A 179 -15.75 19.41 13.13
CA THR A 179 -15.21 18.50 14.14
C THR A 179 -13.95 19.04 14.82
N LYS A 180 -13.27 20.01 14.21
CA LYS A 180 -11.94 20.50 14.57
C LYS A 180 -10.82 19.47 14.45
N THR A 181 -11.12 18.30 13.87
CA THR A 181 -10.14 17.25 13.65
C THR A 181 -9.53 17.42 12.27
N PRO A 182 -8.20 17.64 12.14
CA PRO A 182 -7.55 17.80 10.85
C PRO A 182 -7.55 16.48 10.10
N VAL A 183 -7.70 16.56 8.77
CA VAL A 183 -7.47 15.43 7.88
C VAL A 183 -6.10 15.59 7.25
N HIS A 184 -5.23 14.60 7.44
CA HIS A 184 -3.90 14.57 6.83
C HIS A 184 -4.00 14.02 5.42
N TRP A 185 -3.22 14.62 4.50
CA TRP A 185 -3.24 14.26 3.09
C TRP A 185 -1.99 13.48 2.71
N ILE A 186 -2.19 12.33 2.10
CA ILE A 186 -1.09 11.57 1.50
C ILE A 186 -1.33 11.57 0.00
N GLN A 187 -0.41 12.16 -0.76
CA GLN A 187 -0.43 12.09 -2.22
C GLN A 187 0.39 10.91 -2.70
N THR A 188 -0.12 10.21 -3.70
CA THR A 188 0.54 9.07 -4.31
C THR A 188 0.10 8.90 -5.76
N ASN A 189 0.91 8.21 -6.56
CA ASN A 189 0.55 7.76 -7.90
C ASN A 189 0.11 6.28 -7.94
N ALA A 190 -0.16 5.66 -6.80
CA ALA A 190 -0.42 4.21 -6.72
C ALA A 190 -1.54 3.74 -7.67
N ARG A 191 -2.58 4.54 -7.89
CA ARG A 191 -3.67 4.22 -8.83
C ARG A 191 -3.22 4.19 -10.29
N TYR A 192 -2.12 4.85 -10.63
CA TYR A 192 -1.63 4.99 -12.01
C TYR A 192 -0.50 4.01 -12.35
N LEU A 193 -0.34 2.96 -11.55
CA LEU A 193 0.58 1.87 -11.88
C LEU A 193 0.10 1.03 -13.05
N SER A 194 -1.21 0.97 -13.26
CA SER A 194 -1.83 0.09 -14.23
C SER A 194 -2.79 0.82 -15.15
N LYS A 195 -2.97 0.26 -16.33
CA LYS A 195 -4.10 0.54 -17.23
C LYS A 195 -4.74 -0.79 -17.65
N PRO A 196 -6.00 -0.78 -18.12
CA PRO A 196 -6.56 -1.91 -18.83
C PRO A 196 -5.66 -2.28 -20.02
N ALA A 197 -5.36 -3.56 -20.17
CA ALA A 197 -4.57 -4.09 -21.29
C ALA A 197 -5.41 -4.25 -22.56
#